data_e839a1d1d8c51ad6051ff0ba9ce9e346
#
_entry.id   e839a1d1d8c51ad6051ff0ba9ce9e346
#
_cell.length_a   1.000
_cell.length_b   1.000
_cell.length_c   1.000
_cell.angle_alpha   90.00
_cell.angle_beta   90.00
_cell.angle_gamma   90.00
#
_symmetry.space_group_name_H-M   'P 1'
#
loop_
_entity.id
_entity.type
_entity.pdbx_description
1 polymer ?
#
loop_
_entity_poly.entity_id
_entity_poly.type
_entity_poly.pdbx_seq_one_letter_code
_entity_poly.pdbx_strand_id
1 'polypeptide(L)'
;MSHVEKSAVRKINSSVFIIANMLVSEDVPFVYEEPLYAKDGTMYLPDFTVKFRGETYYWEHVGRLDLPDYKAHWEKKEKWYEKTFPGKLLVTYEGKDLSTVAMEIIKSHK
;
A
#
# COMPACT_ATOMS: atom_id res chain seq x y z
N MET A 1 24.74 3.62 -3.07
CA MET A 1 23.51 3.25 -3.01
C MET A 1 22.55 4.12 -2.25
N SER A 2 22.92 4.85 -1.50
CA SER A 2 22.11 5.72 -0.72
C SER A 2 21.18 6.62 -1.50
N HIS A 3 21.39 6.82 -2.78
CA HIS A 3 20.49 7.65 -3.55
C HIS A 3 19.07 7.18 -3.57
N VAL A 4 18.87 5.88 -3.79
CA VAL A 4 17.54 5.33 -3.85
C VAL A 4 16.87 5.45 -2.51
N GLU A 5 17.62 5.17 -1.48
CA GLU A 5 17.09 5.28 -0.14
C GLU A 5 16.68 6.69 0.18
N LYS A 6 17.51 7.65 -0.18
CA LYS A 6 17.18 9.04 0.08
C LYS A 6 15.93 9.46 -0.65
N SER A 7 15.80 9.02 -1.89
CA SER A 7 14.61 9.35 -2.65
C SER A 7 13.37 8.76 -2.05
N ALA A 8 13.45 7.51 -1.62
CA ALA A 8 12.31 6.86 -1.00
C ALA A 8 11.90 7.58 0.27
N VAL A 9 12.86 7.92 1.11
CA VAL A 9 12.57 8.62 2.35
C VAL A 9 11.91 9.96 2.07
N ARG A 10 12.43 10.70 1.13
CA ARG A 10 11.86 12.01 0.81
C ARG A 10 10.46 11.92 0.22
N LYS A 11 10.12 10.79 -0.37
CA LYS A 11 8.83 10.64 -1.02
C LYS A 11 7.77 10.06 -0.12
N ILE A 12 8.12 9.66 1.09
CA ILE A 12 7.12 9.25 2.06
C ILE A 12 6.29 10.47 2.41
N ASN A 13 5.02 10.42 2.07
CA ASN A 13 4.14 11.52 2.40
C ASN A 13 3.48 11.28 3.75
N SER A 14 2.84 12.30 4.28
CA SER A 14 2.25 12.22 5.61
C SER A 14 1.15 11.17 5.71
N SER A 15 0.43 10.91 4.61
CA SER A 15 -0.64 9.93 4.63
C SER A 15 -0.12 8.52 4.83
N VAL A 16 0.98 8.18 4.14
CA VAL A 16 1.61 6.87 4.31
C VAL A 16 2.13 6.73 5.74
N PHE A 17 2.70 7.81 6.29
CA PHE A 17 3.19 7.81 7.64
C PHE A 17 2.07 7.59 8.66
N ILE A 18 0.91 8.22 8.43
CA ILE A 18 -0.26 8.03 9.27
C ILE A 18 -0.68 6.56 9.28
N ILE A 19 -0.74 5.94 8.11
CA ILE A 19 -1.10 4.52 8.03
C ILE A 19 -0.10 3.65 8.77
N ALA A 20 1.19 3.91 8.60
CA ALA A 20 2.24 3.15 9.30
C ALA A 20 2.06 3.24 10.81
N ASN A 21 1.81 4.45 11.33
CA ASN A 21 1.60 4.63 12.76
C ASN A 21 0.36 3.90 13.25
N MET A 22 -0.69 3.85 12.46
CA MET A 22 -1.90 3.10 12.83
C MET A 22 -1.62 1.60 12.89
N LEU A 23 -0.87 1.09 11.92
CA LEU A 23 -0.50 -0.32 11.92
C LEU A 23 0.31 -0.68 13.17
N VAL A 24 1.24 0.20 13.54
CA VAL A 24 2.03 -0.01 14.77
C VAL A 24 1.12 0.00 15.99
N SER A 25 0.23 0.99 16.10
CA SER A 25 -0.62 1.12 17.29
C SER A 25 -1.62 -0.01 17.42
N GLU A 26 -1.99 -0.65 16.32
CA GLU A 26 -2.92 -1.78 16.33
C GLU A 26 -2.20 -3.12 16.33
N ASP A 27 -0.89 -3.13 16.51
CA ASP A 27 -0.07 -4.34 16.55
C ASP A 27 -0.19 -5.20 15.30
N VAL A 28 -0.28 -4.58 14.14
CA VAL A 28 -0.35 -5.29 12.86
C VAL A 28 1.06 -5.39 12.28
N PRO A 29 1.58 -6.60 12.08
CA PRO A 29 2.89 -6.75 11.44
C PRO A 29 2.88 -6.24 10.02
N PHE A 30 3.90 -5.47 9.63
CA PHE A 30 4.00 -4.98 8.27
C PHE A 30 5.45 -4.72 7.87
N VAL A 31 5.68 -4.70 6.55
CA VAL A 31 6.95 -4.29 5.97
C VAL A 31 6.66 -3.19 4.95
N TYR A 32 7.44 -2.12 5.00
CA TYR A 32 7.28 -0.99 4.09
C TYR A 32 8.06 -1.24 2.80
N GLU A 33 7.38 -1.11 1.66
CA GLU A 33 7.99 -1.19 0.32
C GLU A 33 8.80 -2.47 0.07
N GLU A 34 8.28 -3.59 0.50
CA GLU A 34 8.90 -4.88 0.18
C GLU A 34 8.55 -5.27 -1.25
N PRO A 35 9.53 -5.68 -2.07
CA PRO A 35 9.24 -6.06 -3.45
C PRO A 35 8.29 -7.26 -3.53
N LEU A 36 7.32 -7.16 -4.42
CA LEU A 36 6.34 -8.20 -4.66
C LEU A 36 6.42 -8.64 -6.12
N TYR A 37 6.71 -9.92 -6.34
CA TYR A 37 6.93 -10.47 -7.68
C TYR A 37 5.79 -11.37 -8.12
N ALA A 38 5.40 -11.25 -9.38
CA ALA A 38 4.57 -12.25 -10.02
C ALA A 38 5.45 -13.32 -10.62
N LYS A 39 4.86 -14.45 -11.01
CA LYS A 39 5.59 -15.56 -11.61
C LYS A 39 6.26 -15.17 -12.93
N ASP A 40 5.69 -14.22 -13.65
CA ASP A 40 6.26 -13.76 -14.92
C ASP A 40 7.38 -12.73 -14.75
N GLY A 41 7.78 -12.45 -13.50
CA GLY A 41 8.85 -11.52 -13.21
C GLY A 41 8.42 -10.08 -13.01
N THR A 42 7.16 -9.76 -13.26
CA THR A 42 6.65 -8.41 -12.99
C THR A 42 6.75 -8.12 -11.51
N MET A 43 7.19 -6.91 -11.17
CA MET A 43 7.42 -6.55 -9.77
C MET A 43 6.83 -5.18 -9.47
N TYR A 44 6.21 -5.07 -8.30
CA TYR A 44 5.76 -3.79 -7.74
C TYR A 44 6.22 -3.70 -6.29
N LEU A 45 6.20 -2.47 -5.78
CA LEU A 45 6.51 -2.20 -4.37
C LEU A 45 5.24 -1.69 -3.71
N PRO A 46 4.45 -2.57 -3.07
CA PRO A 46 3.30 -2.09 -2.29
C PRO A 46 3.78 -1.13 -1.22
N ASP A 47 2.95 -0.17 -0.83
CA ASP A 47 3.33 0.69 0.28
C ASP A 47 3.55 -0.15 1.53
N PHE A 48 2.70 -1.12 1.78
CA PHE A 48 2.87 -2.03 2.91
C PHE A 48 2.51 -3.45 2.53
N THR A 49 3.30 -4.39 3.02
CA THR A 49 2.91 -5.80 3.06
C THR A 49 2.50 -6.06 4.50
N VAL A 50 1.24 -6.43 4.74
CA VAL A 50 0.71 -6.56 6.10
C VAL A 50 0.22 -7.97 6.36
N LYS A 51 0.17 -8.34 7.64
CA LYS A 51 -0.39 -9.63 8.04
C LYS A 51 -1.57 -9.44 8.97
N PHE A 52 -2.70 -10.03 8.59
CA PHE A 52 -3.89 -10.09 9.41
C PHE A 52 -4.26 -11.56 9.60
N ARG A 53 -4.28 -12.02 10.83
CA ARG A 53 -4.65 -13.42 11.15
C ARG A 53 -3.82 -14.44 10.38
N GLY A 54 -2.53 -14.15 10.21
CA GLY A 54 -1.63 -15.03 9.47
C GLY A 54 -1.72 -14.95 7.96
N GLU A 55 -2.64 -14.12 7.42
CA GLU A 55 -2.79 -13.93 5.99
C GLU A 55 -2.06 -12.68 5.54
N THR A 56 -1.45 -12.73 4.38
CA THR A 56 -0.70 -11.61 3.82
C THR A 56 -1.58 -10.79 2.88
N TYR A 57 -1.57 -9.46 3.07
CA TYR A 57 -2.27 -8.51 2.21
C TYR A 57 -1.31 -7.43 1.77
N TYR A 58 -1.63 -6.76 0.67
CA TYR A 58 -0.81 -5.69 0.11
C TYR A 58 -1.61 -4.40 0.15
N TRP A 59 -1.07 -3.38 0.79
CA TRP A 59 -1.77 -2.12 1.00
C TRP A 59 -1.14 -1.05 0.13
N GLU A 60 -1.95 -0.40 -0.69
CA GLU A 60 -1.53 0.70 -1.53
C GLU A 60 -2.31 1.95 -1.13
N HIS A 61 -1.60 3.05 -0.97
CA HIS A 61 -2.26 4.34 -0.75
C HIS A 61 -2.21 5.14 -2.05
N VAL A 62 -3.37 5.49 -2.58
CA VAL A 62 -3.50 6.14 -3.89
C VAL A 62 -3.66 7.62 -3.68
N GLY A 63 -2.68 8.41 -4.11
CA GLY A 63 -2.60 9.81 -3.78
C GLY A 63 -3.07 10.81 -4.81
N ARG A 64 -2.83 10.56 -6.08
CA ARG A 64 -2.97 11.59 -7.10
C ARG A 64 -3.80 11.15 -8.31
N LEU A 65 -5.03 10.73 -8.07
CA LEU A 65 -5.92 10.34 -9.17
C LEU A 65 -6.30 11.52 -10.08
N ASP A 66 -6.01 12.73 -9.66
CA ASP A 66 -6.21 13.92 -10.47
C ASP A 66 -5.18 14.03 -11.61
N LEU A 67 -4.07 13.30 -11.53
CA LEU A 67 -3.04 13.30 -12.56
C LEU A 67 -3.27 12.13 -13.52
N PRO A 68 -3.48 12.41 -14.82
CA PRO A 68 -3.83 11.34 -15.76
C PRO A 68 -2.81 10.18 -15.84
N ASP A 69 -1.53 10.50 -15.83
CA ASP A 69 -0.50 9.46 -15.90
C ASP A 69 -0.48 8.60 -14.64
N TYR A 70 -0.64 9.23 -13.48
CA TYR A 70 -0.70 8.52 -12.21
C TYR A 70 -1.92 7.60 -12.20
N LYS A 71 -3.07 8.11 -12.63
CA LYS A 71 -4.31 7.33 -12.66
C LYS A 71 -4.18 6.13 -13.58
N ALA A 72 -3.62 6.32 -14.77
CA ALA A 72 -3.44 5.21 -15.71
C ALA A 72 -2.50 4.16 -15.14
N HIS A 73 -1.43 4.57 -14.50
CA HIS A 73 -0.49 3.66 -13.87
C HIS A 73 -1.14 2.87 -12.73
N TRP A 74 -1.96 3.55 -11.92
CA TRP A 74 -2.67 2.89 -10.85
C TRP A 74 -3.68 1.86 -11.36
N GLU A 75 -4.43 2.22 -12.40
CA GLU A 75 -5.41 1.29 -12.97
C GLU A 75 -4.75 0.03 -13.49
N LYS A 76 -3.57 0.18 -14.11
CA LYS A 76 -2.81 -0.96 -14.57
C LYS A 76 -2.34 -1.83 -13.41
N LYS A 77 -1.85 -1.20 -12.35
CA LYS A 77 -1.40 -1.91 -11.16
C LYS A 77 -2.56 -2.63 -10.48
N GLU A 78 -3.71 -1.98 -10.40
CA GLU A 78 -4.89 -2.56 -9.78
C GLU A 78 -5.32 -3.85 -10.49
N LYS A 79 -5.32 -3.82 -11.83
CA LYS A 79 -5.63 -5.00 -12.61
C LYS A 79 -4.61 -6.12 -12.40
N TRP A 80 -3.35 -5.74 -12.26
CA TRP A 80 -2.30 -6.70 -11.97
C TRP A 80 -2.55 -7.41 -10.64
N TYR A 81 -2.95 -6.66 -9.60
CA TYR A 81 -3.30 -7.28 -8.32
C TYR A 81 -4.49 -8.22 -8.46
N GLU A 82 -5.53 -7.79 -9.18
CA GLU A 82 -6.73 -8.62 -9.36
C GLU A 82 -6.39 -9.95 -10.01
N LYS A 83 -5.49 -9.92 -10.97
CA LYS A 83 -5.10 -11.12 -11.69
C LYS A 83 -4.14 -11.99 -10.89
N THR A 84 -3.18 -11.37 -10.21
CA THR A 84 -2.05 -12.08 -9.61
C THR A 84 -2.29 -12.44 -8.14
N PHE A 85 -2.95 -11.58 -7.40
CA PHE A 85 -3.20 -11.77 -5.96
C PHE A 85 -4.64 -11.40 -5.63
N PRO A 86 -5.61 -12.14 -6.18
CA PRO A 86 -7.02 -11.79 -5.99
C PRO A 86 -7.40 -11.80 -4.51
N GLY A 87 -8.13 -10.77 -4.11
CA GLY A 87 -8.60 -10.66 -2.74
C GLY A 87 -7.57 -10.20 -1.73
N LYS A 88 -6.36 -9.86 -2.18
CA LYS A 88 -5.28 -9.49 -1.26
C LYS A 88 -4.91 -8.02 -1.27
N LEU A 89 -5.54 -7.22 -2.11
CA LEU A 89 -5.24 -5.80 -2.22
C LEU A 89 -6.11 -4.99 -1.27
N LEU A 90 -5.47 -4.14 -0.46
CA LEU A 90 -6.16 -3.17 0.39
C LEU A 90 -5.78 -1.78 -0.13
N VAL A 91 -6.77 -0.90 -0.28
CA VAL A 91 -6.54 0.40 -0.89
C VAL A 91 -7.10 1.51 -0.02
N THR A 92 -6.31 2.55 0.18
CA THR A 92 -6.81 3.82 0.70
C THR A 92 -6.55 4.90 -0.32
N TYR A 93 -7.32 5.98 -0.23
CA TYR A 93 -7.19 7.12 -1.12
C TYR A 93 -6.92 8.38 -0.32
N GLU A 94 -6.21 9.31 -0.94
CA GLU A 94 -5.95 10.59 -0.31
C GLU A 94 -7.28 11.29 -0.06
N GLY A 95 -7.46 11.84 1.16
CA GLY A 95 -8.70 12.51 1.50
C GLY A 95 -8.82 12.75 3.00
N LYS A 96 -9.83 13.52 3.37
CA LYS A 96 -10.04 13.91 4.78
C LYS A 96 -10.39 12.75 5.68
N ASP A 97 -10.96 11.70 5.11
CA ASP A 97 -11.41 10.53 5.87
C ASP A 97 -10.40 9.41 5.90
N LEU A 98 -9.15 9.68 5.52
CA LEU A 98 -8.13 8.65 5.44
C LEU A 98 -8.01 7.85 6.74
N SER A 99 -7.91 8.54 7.88
CA SER A 99 -7.72 7.85 9.16
C SER A 99 -8.90 6.94 9.49
N THR A 100 -10.11 7.42 9.21
CA THR A 100 -11.32 6.63 9.46
C THR A 100 -11.35 5.38 8.59
N VAL A 101 -11.09 5.54 7.30
CA VAL A 101 -11.12 4.42 6.35
C VAL A 101 -10.01 3.42 6.67
N ALA A 102 -8.81 3.90 6.94
CA ALA A 102 -7.70 3.01 7.27
C ALA A 102 -8.00 2.20 8.52
N MET A 103 -8.57 2.84 9.55
CA MET A 103 -8.90 2.11 10.78
C MET A 103 -10.00 1.07 10.54
N GLU A 104 -10.98 1.39 9.68
CA GLU A 104 -12.01 0.42 9.33
C GLU A 104 -11.41 -0.81 8.64
N ILE A 105 -10.47 -0.59 7.73
CA ILE A 105 -9.78 -1.69 7.06
C ILE A 105 -9.06 -2.56 8.09
N ILE A 106 -8.31 -1.94 8.99
CA ILE A 106 -7.56 -2.66 10.00
C ILE A 106 -8.51 -3.49 10.88
N LYS A 107 -9.57 -2.86 11.37
CA LYS A 107 -10.48 -3.54 12.30
C LYS A 107 -11.29 -4.64 11.63
N SER A 108 -11.59 -4.48 10.35
CA SER A 108 -12.37 -5.51 9.65
C SER A 108 -11.53 -6.74 9.33
N HIS A 109 -10.20 -6.63 9.37
CA HIS A 109 -9.30 -7.75 9.05
C HIS A 109 -8.67 -8.39 10.28
N LYS A 110 -8.75 -7.73 11.42
CA LYS A 110 -8.14 -8.26 12.65
C LYS A 110 -8.93 -9.42 13.26
#